data_25cb2606496fb51b26cd263e4649ee80
#
_entry.id   25cb2606496fb51b26cd263e4649ee80
#
_cell.length_a   1.000
_cell.length_b   1.000
_cell.length_c   1.000
_cell.angle_alpha   90.00
_cell.angle_beta   90.00
_cell.angle_gamma   90.00
#
_symmetry.space_group_name_H-M   'P 1'
#
loop_
_entity.id
_entity.type
_entity.pdbx_description
1 polymer ?
#
loop_
_entity_poly.entity_id
_entity_poly.type
_entity_poly.pdbx_seq_one_letter_code
_entity_poly.pdbx_strand_id
1 'polypeptide(L)' 'MPKARTAKNCYCCEAEDRIKMSFMLCGLCHRHFCSAHGVPDLEQCTKCLEASEETE' A
#
# COMPACT_ATOMS: atom_id res chain seq x y z
N MET A 1 -25.40 4.87 2.53
CA MET A 1 -24.40 5.75 3.10
C MET A 1 -23.00 5.17 2.93
N PRO A 2 -22.10 5.92 2.38
CA PRO A 2 -20.75 5.39 2.19
C PRO A 2 -20.05 5.27 3.53
N LYS A 3 -19.25 4.24 3.64
CA LYS A 3 -18.44 4.04 4.80
C LYS A 3 -17.20 4.88 4.70
N ALA A 4 -16.83 5.51 5.80
CA ALA A 4 -15.55 6.20 5.85
C ALA A 4 -14.45 5.16 5.81
N ARG A 5 -13.44 5.46 5.02
CA ARG A 5 -12.29 4.56 4.97
C ARG A 5 -11.50 4.67 6.26
N THR A 6 -11.01 3.54 6.71
CA THR A 6 -10.21 3.50 7.91
C THR A 6 -8.74 3.52 7.53
N ALA A 7 -8.04 4.53 8.04
CA ALA A 7 -6.60 4.61 7.82
C ALA A 7 -5.91 3.51 8.60
N LYS A 8 -4.92 2.90 7.98
CA LYS A 8 -4.12 1.88 8.64
C LYS A 8 -2.66 2.15 8.36
N ASN A 9 -1.83 1.61 9.22
CA ASN A 9 -0.40 1.80 9.08
C ASN A 9 0.10 1.11 7.81
N CYS A 10 0.97 1.81 7.08
CA CYS A 10 1.61 1.21 5.92
C CYS A 10 2.39 -0.01 6.37
N TYR A 11 2.16 -1.14 5.71
CA TYR A 11 2.78 -2.37 6.15
C TYR A 11 4.30 -2.34 5.96
N CYS A 12 4.78 -1.57 4.99
CA CYS A 12 6.22 -1.42 4.81
C CYS A 12 6.82 -0.55 5.91
N CYS A 13 6.11 0.51 6.30
CA CYS A 13 6.58 1.34 7.39
C CYS A 13 6.55 0.59 8.70
N GLU A 14 5.55 -0.26 8.89
CA GLU A 14 5.47 -1.05 10.10
C GLU A 14 6.67 -1.99 10.21
N ALA A 15 7.09 -2.55 9.10
CA ALA A 15 8.26 -3.41 9.10
C ALA A 15 9.52 -2.65 9.45
N GLU A 16 9.52 -1.32 9.27
CA GLU A 16 10.65 -0.47 9.58
C GLU A 16 10.49 0.23 10.92
N ASP A 17 9.53 -0.20 11.72
CA ASP A 17 9.24 0.43 13.02
C ASP A 17 8.79 1.87 12.87
N ARG A 18 8.08 2.15 11.82
CA ARG A 18 7.53 3.48 11.57
C ARG A 18 6.03 3.43 11.55
N ILE A 19 5.43 4.55 11.82
CA ILE A 19 3.97 4.67 11.78
C ILE A 19 3.61 5.69 10.73
N LYS A 20 2.94 5.23 9.68
CA LYS A 20 2.52 6.08 8.59
C LYS A 20 1.14 5.64 8.16
N MET A 21 0.14 6.29 8.70
CA MET A 21 -1.23 5.92 8.40
C MET A 21 -1.58 6.30 6.98
N SER A 22 -2.34 5.45 6.31
CA SER A 22 -2.67 5.67 4.91
C SER A 22 -4.02 5.07 4.61
N PHE A 23 -4.74 5.71 3.69
CA PHE A 23 -5.99 5.18 3.16
C PHE A 23 -5.77 4.40 1.87
N MET A 24 -4.58 4.43 1.34
CA MET A 24 -4.31 3.79 0.06
C MET A 24 -4.19 2.29 0.24
N LEU A 25 -4.90 1.55 -0.59
CA LEU A 25 -4.97 0.11 -0.49
C LEU A 25 -4.50 -0.52 -1.78
N CYS A 26 -3.57 -1.45 -1.65
CA CYS A 26 -3.10 -2.19 -2.81
C CYS A 26 -4.21 -3.09 -3.33
N GLY A 27 -4.48 -3.01 -4.64
CA GLY A 27 -5.53 -3.82 -5.23
C GLY A 27 -5.13 -5.28 -5.43
N LEU A 28 -3.87 -5.60 -5.23
CA LEU A 28 -3.38 -6.96 -5.43
C LEU A 28 -3.24 -7.71 -4.13
N CYS A 29 -2.58 -7.13 -3.15
CA CYS A 29 -2.37 -7.82 -1.88
C CYS A 29 -3.30 -7.31 -0.78
N HIS A 30 -4.07 -6.27 -1.06
CA HIS A 30 -5.06 -5.72 -0.13
C HIS A 30 -4.42 -5.22 1.15
N ARG A 31 -3.23 -4.64 1.04
CA ARG A 31 -2.55 -4.06 2.18
C ARG A 31 -2.44 -2.57 1.99
N HIS A 32 -2.45 -1.88 3.09
CA HIS A 32 -2.31 -0.43 3.04
C HIS A 32 -0.86 -0.06 2.80
N PHE A 33 -0.65 0.97 2.01
CA PHE A 33 0.70 1.45 1.73
C PHE A 33 0.68 2.97 1.70
N CYS A 34 1.83 3.59 1.97
CA CYS A 34 1.93 5.03 1.88
C CYS A 34 2.53 5.40 0.51
N SER A 35 2.50 6.70 0.21
CA SER A 35 2.96 7.14 -1.10
C SER A 35 4.45 6.87 -1.30
N ALA A 36 5.20 6.66 -0.22
CA ALA A 36 6.61 6.32 -0.33
C ALA A 36 6.82 4.85 -0.66
N HIS A 37 5.80 4.01 -0.44
CA HIS A 37 5.94 2.57 -0.62
C HIS A 37 4.92 2.03 -1.61
N GLY A 38 4.54 2.84 -2.58
CA GLY A 38 3.60 2.40 -3.58
C GLY A 38 3.21 3.53 -4.50
N VAL A 39 2.42 3.19 -5.50
CA VAL A 39 1.93 4.14 -6.48
C VAL A 39 0.41 4.19 -6.39
N PRO A 40 -0.15 5.25 -5.83
CA PRO A 40 -1.61 5.32 -5.69
C PRO A 40 -2.33 5.34 -7.03
N ASP A 41 -1.72 5.88 -8.05
CA ASP A 41 -2.35 5.89 -9.38
C ASP A 41 -2.59 4.49 -9.90
N LEU A 42 -1.70 3.57 -9.58
CA LEU A 42 -1.82 2.18 -9.98
C LEU A 42 -2.50 1.33 -8.91
N GLU A 43 -2.70 1.90 -7.73
CA GLU A 43 -3.27 1.16 -6.59
C GLU A 43 -2.47 -0.10 -6.30
N GLN A 44 -1.16 0.03 -6.34
CA GLN A 44 -0.24 -1.06 -6.09
C GLN A 44 0.87 -0.61 -5.16
N CYS A 45 1.22 -1.49 -4.24
CA CYS A 45 2.35 -1.23 -3.38
C CYS A 45 3.66 -1.57 -4.10
N THR A 46 4.75 -1.06 -3.56
CA THR A 46 6.05 -1.25 -4.20
C THR A 46 6.38 -2.72 -4.38
N LYS A 47 6.04 -3.54 -3.40
CA LYS A 47 6.36 -4.97 -3.48
C LYS A 47 5.59 -5.64 -4.60
N CYS A 48 4.34 -5.27 -4.78
CA CYS A 48 3.56 -5.83 -5.88
C CYS A 48 4.08 -5.36 -7.22
N LEU A 49 4.52 -4.09 -7.27
CA LEU A 49 5.09 -3.56 -8.50
C LEU A 49 6.37 -4.31 -8.87
N GLU A 50 7.21 -4.56 -7.89
CA GLU A 50 8.45 -5.28 -8.14
C GLU A 50 8.18 -6.71 -8.58
N ALA A 51 7.21 -7.35 -7.96
CA ALA A 51 6.86 -8.70 -8.34
C ALA A 51 6.31 -8.74 -9.76
N SER A 52 5.52 -7.72 -10.10
CA SER A 52 4.95 -7.65 -11.44
C SER A 52 6.02 -7.48 -12.50
N GLU A 53 7.05 -6.71 -12.18
CA GLU A 53 8.12 -6.46 -13.14
C GLU A 53 8.96 -7.68 -13.40
N GLU A 54 9.02 -8.59 -12.43
CA GLU A 54 9.79 -9.80 -12.62
C GLU A 54 9.10 -10.79 -13.53
N THR A 55 7.84 -10.58 -13.79
CA THR A 55 7.11 -11.47 -14.67
C THR A 55 7.53 -11.24 -16.10
N GLU A 56 7.89 -12.28 -16.75
CA GLU A 56 8.30 -12.23 -18.14
C GLU A 56 7.19 -12.51 -19.05
#